data_0e7a092ec590d08ac0c77119483524de
#
_entry.id   0e7a092ec590d08ac0c77119483524de
#
_cell.length_a   1.000
_cell.length_b   1.000
_cell.length_c   1.000
_cell.angle_alpha   90.00
_cell.angle_beta   90.00
_cell.angle_gamma   90.00
#
_symmetry.space_group_name_H-M   'P 1'
#
loop_
_entity.id
_entity.type
_entity.pdbx_description
1 polymer ?
#
loop_
_entity_poly.entity_id
_entity_poly.type
_entity_poly.pdbx_seq_one_letter_code
_entity_poly.pdbx_strand_id
1 'polypeptide(L)'
;CTVMVGAEISRPGIVRHSGGYLLEVGAWPQGSDYVCNSLVNDLLRSEMNARVDERVAEGKWGKLIRNLANAYLALTDLSVQEASSDPVDRSFMADVNEEAADVLDAAKISIRMVGKRTLREQIARLREPGWWPSPGEVTDSTRSYPSTWQDLALERGKVEVDHFNGTIVRLGERHGVPTLLNRVLRDLCLDAAANLTPPGSENADSLRAAAL
;
A
#
# COMPACT_ATOMS: atom_id res chain seq x y z
N CYS A 1 -1.82 7.79 -14.51
CA CYS A 1 -3.00 6.98 -14.18
C CYS A 1 -2.87 6.39 -12.77
N THR A 2 -3.92 6.47 -11.99
CA THR A 2 -4.05 5.80 -10.68
C THR A 2 -5.02 4.64 -10.85
N VAL A 3 -4.62 3.44 -10.46
CA VAL A 3 -5.44 2.23 -10.60
C VAL A 3 -5.85 1.74 -9.23
N MET A 4 -7.14 1.64 -8.99
CA MET A 4 -7.76 1.03 -7.81
C MET A 4 -8.54 -0.23 -8.23
N VAL A 5 -7.91 -1.07 -9.05
CA VAL A 5 -8.52 -2.30 -9.59
C VAL A 5 -7.85 -3.49 -8.95
N GLY A 6 -8.63 -4.34 -8.29
CA GLY A 6 -8.21 -5.69 -7.97
C GLY A 6 -8.45 -6.58 -9.19
N ALA A 7 -7.40 -7.13 -9.77
CA ALA A 7 -7.50 -8.04 -10.89
C ALA A 7 -6.53 -9.21 -10.69
N GLU A 8 -7.00 -10.40 -10.96
CA GLU A 8 -6.27 -11.66 -10.79
C GLU A 8 -6.44 -12.52 -12.04
N ILE A 9 -5.36 -13.10 -12.53
CA ILE A 9 -5.43 -14.12 -13.59
C ILE A 9 -5.75 -15.45 -12.92
N SER A 10 -7.00 -15.89 -12.98
CA SER A 10 -7.45 -17.14 -12.37
C SER A 10 -7.00 -18.37 -13.18
N ARG A 11 -6.84 -18.24 -14.49
CA ARG A 11 -6.25 -19.19 -15.44
C ARG A 11 -5.92 -18.47 -16.75
N PRO A 12 -5.07 -19.03 -17.64
CA PRO A 12 -4.75 -18.40 -18.92
C PRO A 12 -6.02 -17.97 -19.69
N GLY A 13 -6.07 -16.69 -20.06
CA GLY A 13 -7.19 -16.08 -20.79
C GLY A 13 -8.38 -15.66 -19.94
N ILE A 14 -8.38 -15.89 -18.61
CA ILE A 14 -9.46 -15.45 -17.71
C ILE A 14 -8.92 -14.55 -16.61
N VAL A 15 -9.33 -13.30 -16.64
CA VAL A 15 -9.09 -12.31 -15.60
C VAL A 15 -10.32 -12.23 -14.71
N ARG A 16 -10.14 -12.49 -13.41
CA ARG A 16 -11.15 -12.21 -12.39
C ARG A 16 -10.92 -10.82 -11.85
N HIS A 17 -11.97 -10.04 -11.80
CA HIS A 17 -11.98 -8.70 -11.28
C HIS A 17 -12.68 -8.68 -9.92
N SER A 18 -12.06 -8.08 -8.91
CA SER A 18 -12.59 -7.94 -7.55
C SER A 18 -12.63 -6.49 -7.09
N GLY A 19 -13.77 -6.06 -6.57
CA GLY A 19 -13.96 -4.75 -5.95
C GLY A 19 -14.30 -3.62 -6.92
N GLY A 20 -14.58 -2.45 -6.35
CA GLY A 20 -14.81 -1.22 -7.10
C GLY A 20 -13.56 -0.77 -7.85
N TYR A 21 -13.72 -0.29 -9.06
CA TYR A 21 -12.63 0.19 -9.88
C TYR A 21 -12.93 1.58 -10.40
N LEU A 22 -11.96 2.43 -10.26
CA LEU A 22 -11.96 3.75 -10.86
C LEU A 22 -10.56 4.01 -11.41
N LEU A 23 -10.50 4.26 -12.70
CA LEU A 23 -9.28 4.70 -13.37
C LEU A 23 -9.25 6.23 -13.37
N GLU A 24 -8.29 6.79 -12.66
CA GLU A 24 -8.06 8.24 -12.65
C GLU A 24 -6.89 8.55 -13.58
N VAL A 25 -7.13 9.40 -14.58
CA VAL A 25 -6.15 9.75 -15.62
C VAL A 25 -5.88 11.24 -15.56
N GLY A 26 -4.60 11.61 -15.49
CA GLY A 26 -4.18 13.02 -15.48
C GLY A 26 -2.75 13.17 -15.95
N ALA A 27 -2.36 14.38 -16.26
CA ALA A 27 -0.98 14.74 -16.59
C ALA A 27 -0.11 14.75 -15.33
N TRP A 28 1.17 14.44 -15.48
CA TRP A 28 2.14 14.48 -14.38
C TRP A 28 2.97 15.78 -14.46
N PRO A 29 3.20 16.49 -13.35
CA PRO A 29 2.74 16.21 -11.98
C PRO A 29 1.30 16.62 -11.68
N GLN A 30 0.67 17.42 -12.54
CA GLN A 30 -0.70 17.91 -12.38
C GLN A 30 -1.32 18.37 -13.71
N GLY A 31 -2.64 18.49 -13.75
CA GLY A 31 -3.42 18.95 -14.90
C GLY A 31 -3.96 17.83 -15.76
N SER A 32 -4.49 18.20 -16.90
CA SER A 32 -5.00 17.30 -17.92
C SER A 32 -4.75 17.89 -19.32
N ASP A 33 -4.74 17.02 -20.32
CA ASP A 33 -4.57 17.38 -21.71
C ASP A 33 -5.54 16.61 -22.62
N TYR A 34 -5.42 16.81 -23.93
CA TYR A 34 -6.22 16.09 -24.92
C TYR A 34 -6.05 14.57 -24.80
N VAL A 35 -4.83 14.07 -24.54
CA VAL A 35 -4.54 12.64 -24.43
C VAL A 35 -5.28 12.05 -23.23
N CYS A 36 -5.24 12.73 -22.08
CA CYS A 36 -5.97 12.31 -20.87
C CYS A 36 -7.47 12.20 -21.14
N ASN A 37 -8.05 13.21 -21.79
CA ASN A 37 -9.48 13.24 -22.11
C ASN A 37 -9.86 12.14 -23.12
N SER A 38 -9.06 11.95 -24.19
CA SER A 38 -9.28 10.91 -25.18
C SER A 38 -9.23 9.52 -24.56
N LEU A 39 -8.21 9.26 -23.73
CA LEU A 39 -8.08 7.97 -23.04
C LEU A 39 -9.26 7.68 -22.11
N VAL A 40 -9.72 8.68 -21.34
CA VAL A 40 -10.90 8.50 -20.48
C VAL A 40 -12.14 8.18 -21.32
N ASN A 41 -12.35 8.86 -22.44
CA ASN A 41 -13.48 8.58 -23.32
C ASN A 41 -13.42 7.15 -23.89
N ASP A 42 -12.24 6.65 -24.28
CA ASP A 42 -12.08 5.30 -24.78
C ASP A 42 -12.30 4.25 -23.69
N LEU A 43 -11.83 4.50 -22.47
CA LEU A 43 -12.08 3.65 -21.31
C LEU A 43 -13.58 3.57 -20.99
N LEU A 44 -14.30 4.71 -21.00
CA LEU A 44 -15.75 4.75 -20.76
C LEU A 44 -16.53 4.02 -21.85
N ARG A 45 -16.12 4.12 -23.13
CA ARG A 45 -16.71 3.35 -24.23
C ARG A 45 -16.49 1.83 -24.08
N SER A 46 -15.42 1.44 -23.40
CA SER A 46 -15.10 0.06 -23.08
C SER A 46 -15.74 -0.40 -21.75
N GLU A 47 -16.75 0.32 -21.28
CA GLU A 47 -17.48 0.04 -20.02
C GLU A 47 -16.58 0.05 -18.76
N MET A 48 -15.41 0.66 -18.85
CA MET A 48 -14.53 0.85 -17.71
C MET A 48 -14.87 2.16 -16.98
N ASN A 49 -14.93 2.11 -15.65
CA ASN A 49 -15.15 3.32 -14.87
C ASN A 49 -13.88 4.17 -14.84
N ALA A 50 -13.90 5.31 -15.50
CA ALA A 50 -12.76 6.20 -15.62
C ALA A 50 -13.17 7.69 -15.49
N ARG A 51 -12.23 8.52 -15.02
CA ARG A 51 -12.38 9.96 -15.00
C ARG A 51 -11.07 10.68 -15.22
N VAL A 52 -11.14 11.91 -15.69
CA VAL A 52 -9.99 12.83 -15.66
C VAL A 52 -9.77 13.30 -14.23
N ASP A 53 -8.53 13.32 -13.80
CA ASP A 53 -8.11 13.81 -12.49
C ASP A 53 -6.87 14.71 -12.62
N GLU A 54 -7.08 16.00 -12.50
CA GLU A 54 -6.02 17.00 -12.62
C GLU A 54 -4.99 16.94 -11.47
N ARG A 55 -5.31 16.24 -10.38
CA ARG A 55 -4.43 16.01 -9.23
C ARG A 55 -4.08 14.53 -9.06
N VAL A 56 -3.84 13.86 -10.19
CA VAL A 56 -3.54 12.40 -10.21
C VAL A 56 -2.32 12.04 -9.35
N ALA A 57 -1.35 12.93 -9.22
CA ALA A 57 -0.18 12.73 -8.35
C ALA A 57 -0.58 12.54 -6.89
N GLU A 58 -1.53 13.33 -6.38
CA GLU A 58 -2.02 13.18 -4.99
C GLU A 58 -2.64 11.79 -4.75
N GLY A 59 -3.41 11.28 -5.73
CA GLY A 59 -3.99 9.94 -5.67
C GLY A 59 -2.93 8.84 -5.73
N LYS A 60 -1.86 9.03 -6.52
CA LYS A 60 -0.72 8.09 -6.57
C LYS A 60 0.03 8.03 -5.24
N TRP A 61 0.25 9.17 -4.59
CA TRP A 61 0.83 9.19 -3.25
C TRP A 61 -0.08 8.49 -2.23
N GLY A 62 -1.39 8.74 -2.26
CA GLY A 62 -2.33 8.05 -1.38
C GLY A 62 -2.34 6.53 -1.60
N LYS A 63 -2.17 6.06 -2.85
CA LYS A 63 -2.02 4.63 -3.14
C LYS A 63 -0.69 4.07 -2.61
N LEU A 64 0.42 4.82 -2.74
CA LEU A 64 1.72 4.43 -2.19
C LEU A 64 1.62 4.21 -0.68
N ILE A 65 1.03 5.14 0.06
CA ILE A 65 0.83 5.02 1.52
C ILE A 65 0.07 3.74 1.89
N ARG A 66 -0.98 3.40 1.17
CA ARG A 66 -1.71 2.15 1.40
C ARG A 66 -0.85 0.90 1.20
N ASN A 67 0.14 0.97 0.32
CA ASN A 67 1.01 -0.16 0.01
C ASN A 67 2.20 -0.30 0.98
N LEU A 68 2.43 0.67 1.88
CA LEU A 68 3.52 0.58 2.88
C LEU A 68 3.35 -0.62 3.82
N ALA A 69 2.11 -0.99 4.13
CA ALA A 69 1.82 -2.15 4.98
C ALA A 69 2.10 -3.50 4.28
N ASN A 70 2.24 -3.53 2.94
CA ASN A 70 2.40 -4.79 2.20
C ASN A 70 3.63 -5.58 2.64
N ALA A 71 4.75 -4.90 2.91
CA ALA A 71 5.97 -5.52 3.41
C ALA A 71 5.77 -6.12 4.81
N TYR A 72 5.11 -5.39 5.71
CA TYR A 72 4.76 -5.88 7.04
C TYR A 72 3.94 -7.16 6.97
N LEU A 73 2.85 -7.14 6.19
CA LEU A 73 1.97 -8.30 6.02
C LEU A 73 2.69 -9.51 5.42
N ALA A 74 3.63 -9.28 4.50
CA ALA A 74 4.44 -10.35 3.92
C ALA A 74 5.43 -10.95 4.93
N LEU A 75 6.15 -10.11 5.68
CA LEU A 75 7.13 -10.55 6.67
C LEU A 75 6.50 -11.26 7.88
N THR A 76 5.24 -10.93 8.21
CA THR A 76 4.52 -11.51 9.36
C THR A 76 3.55 -12.64 9.00
N ASP A 77 3.39 -12.95 7.70
CA ASP A 77 2.40 -13.92 7.18
C ASP A 77 0.95 -13.60 7.56
N LEU A 78 0.63 -12.32 7.70
CA LEU A 78 -0.71 -11.88 8.06
C LEU A 78 -1.51 -11.45 6.83
N SER A 79 -2.77 -11.85 6.77
CA SER A 79 -3.74 -11.23 5.87
C SER A 79 -4.07 -9.80 6.31
N VAL A 80 -4.62 -9.00 5.39
CA VAL A 80 -5.09 -7.64 5.70
C VAL A 80 -6.09 -7.65 6.85
N GLN A 81 -6.97 -8.65 6.90
CA GLN A 81 -8.02 -8.76 7.92
C GLN A 81 -7.44 -9.16 9.29
N GLU A 82 -6.50 -10.10 9.34
CA GLU A 82 -5.83 -10.49 10.59
C GLU A 82 -5.10 -9.31 11.20
N ALA A 83 -4.22 -8.65 10.46
CA ALA A 83 -3.50 -7.48 10.95
C ALA A 83 -4.43 -6.32 11.32
N SER A 84 -5.57 -6.16 10.64
CA SER A 84 -6.56 -5.16 11.01
C SER A 84 -7.31 -5.51 12.30
N SER A 85 -7.46 -6.78 12.63
CA SER A 85 -8.16 -7.23 13.85
C SER A 85 -7.30 -7.13 15.11
N ASP A 86 -5.98 -7.19 14.98
CA ASP A 86 -5.05 -7.14 16.10
C ASP A 86 -4.60 -5.69 16.42
N PRO A 87 -4.68 -5.23 17.67
CA PRO A 87 -4.25 -3.87 18.03
C PRO A 87 -2.74 -3.65 17.96
N VAL A 88 -1.91 -4.69 18.12
CA VAL A 88 -0.45 -4.58 18.03
C VAL A 88 -0.05 -4.34 16.57
N ASP A 89 -0.63 -5.12 15.65
CA ASP A 89 -0.37 -5.00 14.21
C ASP A 89 -0.89 -3.66 13.67
N ARG A 90 -2.10 -3.22 14.10
CA ARG A 90 -2.62 -1.89 13.75
C ARG A 90 -1.71 -0.77 14.24
N SER A 91 -1.20 -0.88 15.48
CA SER A 91 -0.28 0.12 16.04
C SER A 91 1.02 0.16 15.23
N PHE A 92 1.56 -0.99 14.83
CA PHE A 92 2.76 -1.05 13.98
C PHE A 92 2.50 -0.36 12.61
N MET A 93 1.40 -0.69 11.95
CA MET A 93 1.03 -0.05 10.68
C MET A 93 0.79 1.46 10.83
N ALA A 94 0.26 1.91 11.98
CA ALA A 94 0.10 3.32 12.28
C ALA A 94 1.47 4.02 12.37
N ASP A 95 2.45 3.42 13.04
CA ASP A 95 3.79 4.00 13.20
C ASP A 95 4.54 4.06 11.85
N VAL A 96 4.43 3.05 11.01
CA VAL A 96 4.97 3.06 9.62
C VAL A 96 4.37 4.21 8.81
N ASN A 97 3.06 4.42 8.92
CA ASN A 97 2.37 5.51 8.24
C ASN A 97 2.68 6.89 8.85
N GLU A 98 2.98 6.96 10.16
CA GLU A 98 3.38 8.21 10.81
C GLU A 98 4.72 8.71 10.25
N GLU A 99 5.74 7.84 10.14
CA GLU A 99 7.01 8.18 9.48
C GLU A 99 6.77 8.74 8.06
N ALA A 100 5.90 8.07 7.29
CA ALA A 100 5.59 8.51 5.94
C ALA A 100 4.85 9.86 5.92
N ALA A 101 3.94 10.11 6.85
CA ALA A 101 3.24 11.39 6.98
C ALA A 101 4.21 12.53 7.31
N ASP A 102 5.15 12.31 8.24
CA ASP A 102 6.19 13.29 8.60
C ASP A 102 7.09 13.63 7.40
N VAL A 103 7.48 12.60 6.63
CA VAL A 103 8.26 12.79 5.39
C VAL A 103 7.50 13.60 4.36
N LEU A 104 6.22 13.28 4.12
CA LEU A 104 5.40 14.01 3.14
C LEU A 104 5.15 15.45 3.55
N ASP A 105 4.93 15.71 4.84
CA ASP A 105 4.78 17.07 5.38
C ASP A 105 6.08 17.87 5.20
N ALA A 106 7.24 17.29 5.52
CA ALA A 106 8.55 17.92 5.33
C ALA A 106 8.86 18.19 3.84
N ALA A 107 8.48 17.27 2.97
CA ALA A 107 8.64 17.39 1.52
C ALA A 107 7.56 18.28 0.86
N LYS A 108 6.56 18.75 1.60
CA LYS A 108 5.41 19.52 1.11
C LYS A 108 4.65 18.79 -0.01
N ILE A 109 4.52 17.49 0.11
CA ILE A 109 3.82 16.64 -0.86
C ILE A 109 2.37 16.48 -0.41
N SER A 110 1.45 17.00 -1.22
CA SER A 110 0.02 16.80 -1.01
C SER A 110 -0.40 15.40 -1.43
N ILE A 111 -1.25 14.79 -0.62
CA ILE A 111 -1.81 13.47 -0.91
C ILE A 111 -3.33 13.47 -0.82
N ARG A 112 -3.95 12.55 -1.55
CA ARG A 112 -5.37 12.26 -1.46
C ARG A 112 -5.57 10.80 -1.12
N MET A 113 -6.08 10.56 0.09
CA MET A 113 -6.42 9.21 0.54
C MET A 113 -7.76 8.76 -0.05
N VAL A 114 -7.96 7.44 -0.11
CA VAL A 114 -9.25 6.87 -0.47
C VAL A 114 -10.26 7.13 0.65
N GLY A 115 -11.42 7.65 0.28
CA GLY A 115 -12.46 8.05 1.23
C GLY A 115 -12.35 9.53 1.62
N LYS A 116 -12.94 9.88 2.76
CA LYS A 116 -13.06 11.28 3.20
C LYS A 116 -12.02 11.68 4.26
N ARG A 117 -11.22 10.73 4.77
CA ARG A 117 -10.25 10.98 5.85
C ARG A 117 -8.91 11.41 5.29
N THR A 118 -8.24 12.29 5.99
CA THR A 118 -6.82 12.61 5.79
C THR A 118 -5.94 11.44 6.24
N LEU A 119 -4.65 11.45 5.89
CA LEU A 119 -3.69 10.44 6.34
C LEU A 119 -3.59 10.42 7.87
N ARG A 120 -3.48 11.60 8.52
CA ARG A 120 -3.39 11.69 10.00
C ARG A 120 -4.65 11.14 10.70
N GLU A 121 -5.83 11.39 10.14
CA GLU A 121 -7.07 10.78 10.66
C GLU A 121 -7.11 9.26 10.47
N GLN A 122 -6.53 8.73 9.39
CA GLN A 122 -6.43 7.28 9.19
C GLN A 122 -5.43 6.65 10.16
N ILE A 123 -4.28 7.30 10.41
CA ILE A 123 -3.31 6.87 11.41
C ILE A 123 -3.93 6.84 12.81
N ALA A 124 -4.61 7.93 13.21
CA ALA A 124 -5.33 7.97 14.48
C ALA A 124 -6.34 6.82 14.58
N ARG A 125 -7.07 6.57 13.51
CA ARG A 125 -8.06 5.49 13.43
C ARG A 125 -7.45 4.10 13.64
N LEU A 126 -6.27 3.83 13.11
CA LEU A 126 -5.58 2.55 13.34
C LEU A 126 -5.29 2.29 14.82
N ARG A 127 -5.11 3.33 15.62
CA ARG A 127 -4.84 3.24 17.07
C ARG A 127 -6.10 3.15 17.93
N GLU A 128 -7.29 3.41 17.37
CA GLU A 128 -8.54 3.35 18.12
C GLU A 128 -8.97 1.92 18.42
N PRO A 129 -9.58 1.66 19.60
CA PRO A 129 -10.22 0.38 19.86
C PRO A 129 -11.55 0.25 19.09
N GLY A 130 -11.98 -0.98 18.85
CA GLY A 130 -13.34 -1.31 18.35
C GLY A 130 -13.47 -1.30 16.82
N TRP A 131 -14.60 -1.58 16.28
CA TRP A 131 -15.17 -1.74 14.93
C TRP A 131 -14.30 -2.40 13.82
N TRP A 132 -13.18 -2.90 14.14
CA TRP A 132 -12.39 -3.75 13.26
C TRP A 132 -13.00 -5.16 13.24
N PRO A 133 -12.85 -5.95 12.18
CA PRO A 133 -13.33 -7.32 12.25
C PRO A 133 -12.74 -7.99 13.48
N SER A 134 -13.61 -8.64 14.25
CA SER A 134 -13.14 -9.44 15.38
C SER A 134 -12.29 -10.60 14.85
N PRO A 135 -11.28 -11.07 15.56
CA PRO A 135 -10.46 -12.21 15.10
C PRO A 135 -11.31 -13.43 14.69
N GLY A 136 -12.42 -13.69 15.35
CA GLY A 136 -13.35 -14.76 15.00
C GLY A 136 -14.18 -14.54 13.73
N GLU A 137 -14.16 -13.33 13.16
CA GLU A 137 -14.84 -13.01 11.89
C GLU A 137 -13.89 -13.15 10.67
N VAL A 138 -12.61 -13.38 10.91
CA VAL A 138 -11.61 -13.61 9.85
C VAL A 138 -11.68 -15.09 9.44
N THR A 139 -12.14 -15.34 8.24
CA THR A 139 -12.28 -16.67 7.65
C THR A 139 -11.44 -16.77 6.38
N ASP A 140 -11.21 -17.98 5.88
CA ASP A 140 -10.45 -18.18 4.63
C ASP A 140 -11.07 -17.44 3.44
N SER A 141 -12.40 -17.30 3.42
CA SER A 141 -13.10 -16.57 2.36
C SER A 141 -12.98 -15.06 2.47
N THR A 142 -12.63 -14.52 3.64
CA THR A 142 -12.46 -13.07 3.88
C THR A 142 -11.01 -12.64 3.85
N ARG A 143 -10.05 -13.54 3.98
CA ARG A 143 -8.61 -13.23 3.92
C ARG A 143 -8.22 -12.68 2.56
N SER A 144 -7.42 -11.63 2.59
CA SER A 144 -6.78 -11.10 1.38
C SER A 144 -5.30 -10.79 1.67
N TYR A 145 -4.45 -11.23 0.75
CA TYR A 145 -3.02 -11.06 0.85
C TYR A 145 -2.52 -10.07 -0.21
N PRO A 146 -1.66 -9.12 0.14
CA PRO A 146 -1.14 -8.13 -0.80
C PRO A 146 -0.15 -8.77 -1.80
N SER A 147 0.17 -8.04 -2.88
CA SER A 147 1.08 -8.51 -3.93
C SER A 147 2.45 -8.92 -3.39
N THR A 148 3.02 -8.17 -2.45
CA THR A 148 4.32 -8.49 -1.84
C THR A 148 4.30 -9.85 -1.13
N TRP A 149 3.22 -10.17 -0.41
CA TRP A 149 3.05 -11.49 0.19
C TRP A 149 3.01 -12.58 -0.88
N GLN A 150 2.25 -12.35 -1.97
CA GLN A 150 2.16 -13.30 -3.09
C GLN A 150 3.52 -13.49 -3.78
N ASP A 151 4.33 -12.42 -3.89
CA ASP A 151 5.65 -12.50 -4.50
C ASP A 151 6.61 -13.37 -3.67
N LEU A 152 6.58 -13.28 -2.33
CA LEU A 152 7.35 -14.15 -1.45
C LEU A 152 6.81 -15.59 -1.44
N ALA A 153 5.48 -15.77 -1.31
CA ALA A 153 4.85 -17.09 -1.29
C ALA A 153 5.06 -17.90 -2.59
N LEU A 154 5.22 -17.19 -3.72
CA LEU A 154 5.48 -17.79 -5.03
C LEU A 154 6.97 -17.78 -5.42
N GLU A 155 7.86 -17.44 -4.48
CA GLU A 155 9.32 -17.44 -4.66
C GLU A 155 9.76 -16.69 -5.94
N ARG A 156 9.15 -15.52 -6.22
CA ARG A 156 9.43 -14.76 -7.44
C ARG A 156 10.80 -14.09 -7.47
N GLY A 157 11.54 -14.08 -6.36
CA GLY A 157 12.87 -13.50 -6.23
C GLY A 157 12.92 -11.97 -6.34
N LYS A 158 11.77 -11.29 -6.35
CA LYS A 158 11.65 -9.83 -6.48
C LYS A 158 10.36 -9.33 -5.86
N VAL A 159 10.41 -8.13 -5.30
CA VAL A 159 9.28 -7.43 -4.68
C VAL A 159 9.33 -5.93 -5.00
N GLU A 160 8.18 -5.25 -4.92
CA GLU A 160 8.10 -3.80 -5.21
C GLU A 160 8.38 -2.90 -4.00
N VAL A 161 8.82 -3.46 -2.86
CA VAL A 161 8.99 -2.73 -1.59
C VAL A 161 9.90 -1.50 -1.71
N ASP A 162 10.92 -1.54 -2.58
CA ASP A 162 11.80 -0.39 -2.79
C ASP A 162 11.08 0.78 -3.49
N HIS A 163 10.03 0.50 -4.27
CA HIS A 163 9.18 1.53 -4.86
C HIS A 163 8.17 2.12 -3.86
N PHE A 164 7.87 1.44 -2.76
CA PHE A 164 6.97 1.88 -1.69
C PHE A 164 7.74 2.42 -0.48
N ASN A 165 8.11 1.56 0.45
CA ASN A 165 8.86 1.92 1.65
C ASN A 165 10.20 2.59 1.29
N GLY A 166 10.93 2.10 0.29
CA GLY A 166 12.17 2.70 -0.19
C GLY A 166 12.00 4.13 -0.71
N THR A 167 10.84 4.48 -1.27
CA THR A 167 10.56 5.87 -1.66
C THR A 167 10.43 6.78 -0.45
N ILE A 168 9.78 6.33 0.62
CA ILE A 168 9.68 7.07 1.89
C ILE A 168 11.06 7.24 2.52
N VAL A 169 11.88 6.19 2.53
CA VAL A 169 13.25 6.23 3.06
C VAL A 169 14.09 7.28 2.32
N ARG A 170 14.11 7.25 0.99
CA ARG A 170 14.87 8.22 0.18
C ARG A 170 14.39 9.67 0.37
N LEU A 171 13.10 9.88 0.52
CA LEU A 171 12.57 11.21 0.83
C LEU A 171 12.92 11.64 2.25
N GLY A 172 12.82 10.73 3.23
CA GLY A 172 13.23 10.99 4.61
C GLY A 172 14.69 11.44 4.69
N GLU A 173 15.61 10.74 4.00
CA GLU A 173 17.02 11.10 3.91
C GLU A 173 17.23 12.51 3.31
N ARG A 174 16.48 12.86 2.26
CA ARG A 174 16.58 14.19 1.62
C ARG A 174 16.07 15.33 2.51
N HIS A 175 15.11 15.05 3.36
CA HIS A 175 14.44 16.06 4.20
C HIS A 175 14.83 15.98 5.68
N GLY A 176 15.75 15.09 6.05
CA GLY A 176 16.23 14.93 7.43
C GLY A 176 15.18 14.36 8.38
N VAL A 177 14.25 13.56 7.87
CA VAL A 177 13.18 12.90 8.64
C VAL A 177 13.54 11.42 8.83
N PRO A 178 13.63 10.90 10.07
CA PRO A 178 13.87 9.48 10.32
C PRO A 178 12.76 8.60 9.76
N THR A 179 13.12 7.43 9.19
CA THR A 179 12.19 6.46 8.61
C THR A 179 12.64 5.04 8.93
N LEU A 180 12.83 4.78 10.23
CA LEU A 180 13.48 3.56 10.72
C LEU A 180 12.66 2.31 10.40
N LEU A 181 11.34 2.34 10.64
CA LEU A 181 10.46 1.20 10.35
C LEU A 181 10.32 0.96 8.85
N ASN A 182 10.15 2.02 8.06
CA ASN A 182 10.11 1.88 6.59
C ASN A 182 11.42 1.32 6.04
N ARG A 183 12.57 1.69 6.61
CA ARG A 183 13.88 1.16 6.23
C ARG A 183 13.99 -0.34 6.55
N VAL A 184 13.66 -0.74 7.78
CA VAL A 184 13.68 -2.15 8.20
C VAL A 184 12.77 -3.01 7.34
N LEU A 185 11.53 -2.56 7.10
CA LEU A 185 10.59 -3.27 6.24
C LEU A 185 11.12 -3.44 4.81
N ARG A 186 11.72 -2.38 4.24
CA ARG A 186 12.34 -2.43 2.92
C ARG A 186 13.47 -3.46 2.89
N ASP A 187 14.41 -3.36 3.81
CA ASP A 187 15.66 -4.14 3.79
C ASP A 187 15.38 -5.62 4.01
N LEU A 188 14.59 -5.97 5.03
CA LEU A 188 14.23 -7.36 5.32
C LEU A 188 13.35 -7.97 4.21
N CYS A 189 12.46 -7.21 3.62
CA CYS A 189 11.61 -7.72 2.53
C CYS A 189 12.41 -7.94 1.23
N LEU A 190 13.40 -7.10 0.93
CA LEU A 190 14.33 -7.31 -0.19
C LEU A 190 15.20 -8.54 0.05
N ASP A 191 15.71 -8.70 1.28
CA ASP A 191 16.51 -9.87 1.67
C ASP A 191 15.69 -11.16 1.58
N ALA A 192 14.47 -11.17 2.12
CA ALA A 192 13.56 -12.31 2.01
C ALA A 192 13.30 -12.70 0.54
N ALA A 193 13.06 -11.71 -0.34
CA ALA A 193 12.86 -11.99 -1.76
C ALA A 193 14.12 -12.56 -2.43
N ALA A 194 15.31 -11.99 -2.13
CA ALA A 194 16.58 -12.45 -2.70
C ALA A 194 16.95 -13.87 -2.26
N ASN A 195 16.61 -14.23 -1.02
CA ASN A 195 16.89 -15.54 -0.45
C ASN A 195 15.73 -16.55 -0.63
N LEU A 196 14.67 -16.18 -1.34
CA LEU A 196 13.46 -17.01 -1.53
C LEU A 196 12.85 -17.45 -0.18
N THR A 197 12.94 -16.59 0.83
CA THR A 197 12.36 -16.83 2.16
C THR A 197 10.84 -16.66 2.06
N PRO A 198 10.06 -17.65 2.52
CA PRO A 198 8.61 -17.54 2.48
C PRO A 198 8.08 -16.48 3.46
N PRO A 199 6.81 -16.07 3.36
CA PRO A 199 6.17 -15.21 4.35
C PRO A 199 6.28 -15.74 5.78
N GLY A 200 6.31 -14.84 6.79
CA GLY A 200 6.26 -15.21 8.19
C GLY A 200 7.62 -15.32 8.89
N SER A 201 8.66 -14.70 8.36
CA SER A 201 9.99 -14.67 8.99
C SER A 201 10.07 -13.75 10.22
N GLU A 202 9.12 -12.83 10.41
CA GLU A 202 9.17 -11.75 11.40
C GLU A 202 7.86 -11.60 12.18
N ASN A 203 7.90 -10.76 13.22
CA ASN A 203 6.73 -10.27 13.94
C ASN A 203 6.91 -8.78 14.32
N ALA A 204 5.87 -8.13 14.86
CA ALA A 204 5.91 -6.71 15.20
C ALA A 204 7.06 -6.34 16.15
N ASP A 205 7.34 -7.18 17.13
CA ASP A 205 8.38 -6.94 18.15
C ASP A 205 9.79 -7.05 17.55
N SER A 206 10.05 -8.10 16.73
CA SER A 206 11.34 -8.27 16.05
C SER A 206 11.63 -7.11 15.09
N LEU A 207 10.61 -6.66 14.33
CA LEU A 207 10.72 -5.51 13.43
C LEU A 207 10.98 -4.19 14.18
N ARG A 208 10.33 -3.98 15.33
CA ARG A 208 10.61 -2.80 16.18
C ARG A 208 12.03 -2.86 16.76
N ALA A 209 12.47 -4.03 17.22
CA ALA A 209 13.83 -4.22 17.74
C ALA A 209 14.90 -3.95 16.67
N ALA A 210 14.66 -4.36 15.42
CA ALA A 210 15.56 -4.11 14.30
C ALA A 210 15.63 -2.62 13.88
N ALA A 211 14.66 -1.80 14.30
CA ALA A 211 14.60 -0.36 14.01
C ALA A 211 15.32 0.51 15.05
N LEU A 212 15.86 -0.06 16.14
CA LEU A 212 16.60 0.64 17.21
C LEU A 212 18.09 0.67 16.92
#